data_aa2728f6fcd73dbb9f4811266807be9d
#
_entry.id   aa2728f6fcd73dbb9f4811266807be9d
#
_cell.length_a   1.000
_cell.length_b   1.000
_cell.length_c   1.000
_cell.angle_alpha   90.00
_cell.angle_beta   90.00
_cell.angle_gamma   90.00
#
_symmetry.space_group_name_H-M   'P 1'
#
loop_
_entity.id
_entity.type
_entity.pdbx_description
1 polymer ?
#
loop_
_entity_poly.entity_id
_entity_poly.type
_entity_poly.pdbx_seq_one_letter_code
_entity_poly.pdbx_strand_id
1 'polypeptide(L)'
;MFKIIAIAVVVLVVAVLVFVATKPDTFRVQRATSIEAPPERIFALINDLHSWSDWSPWEKKDPGMKKTHGGPASGEGATYAWDGNQEVGKGRMEITETSPPSKIVIRLDFVKPFEAHNIVEFTLEPKGDATDVTWVMHGPMP
;
A
#
# COMPACT_ATOMS: atom_id res chain seq x y z
N MET A 1 -20.63 49.36 3.40
CA MET A 1 -20.25 48.40 2.36
C MET A 1 -18.82 47.90 2.52
N PHE A 2 -17.82 48.77 2.62
CA PHE A 2 -16.44 48.35 2.75
C PHE A 2 -16.17 47.44 3.96
N LYS A 3 -16.81 47.73 5.11
CA LYS A 3 -16.65 46.93 6.32
C LYS A 3 -17.16 45.50 6.17
N ILE A 4 -18.27 45.31 5.45
CA ILE A 4 -18.86 43.98 5.20
C ILE A 4 -17.96 43.16 4.28
N ILE A 5 -17.42 43.80 3.23
CA ILE A 5 -16.51 43.16 2.26
C ILE A 5 -15.23 42.75 2.97
N ALA A 6 -14.64 43.60 3.82
CA ALA A 6 -13.45 43.33 4.58
C ALA A 6 -13.65 42.13 5.53
N ILE A 7 -14.79 42.09 6.21
CA ILE A 7 -15.13 40.95 7.11
C ILE A 7 -15.28 39.66 6.32
N ALA A 8 -15.96 39.69 5.16
CA ALA A 8 -16.13 38.52 4.32
C ALA A 8 -14.80 37.96 3.81
N VAL A 9 -13.87 38.83 3.41
CA VAL A 9 -12.52 38.43 2.98
C VAL A 9 -11.74 37.80 4.13
N VAL A 10 -11.78 38.36 5.33
CA VAL A 10 -11.11 37.82 6.52
C VAL A 10 -11.67 36.44 6.86
N VAL A 11 -12.99 36.26 6.85
CA VAL A 11 -13.64 34.97 7.12
C VAL A 11 -13.20 33.91 6.08
N LEU A 12 -13.15 34.29 4.82
CA LEU A 12 -12.71 33.39 3.74
C LEU A 12 -11.25 32.95 3.94
N VAL A 13 -10.36 33.89 4.26
CA VAL A 13 -8.94 33.59 4.49
C VAL A 13 -8.76 32.65 5.69
N VAL A 14 -9.47 32.92 6.81
CA VAL A 14 -9.44 32.07 8.00
C VAL A 14 -9.97 30.67 7.66
N ALA A 15 -11.05 30.56 6.90
CA ALA A 15 -11.61 29.26 6.48
C ALA A 15 -10.60 28.45 5.65
N VAL A 16 -9.90 29.10 4.71
CA VAL A 16 -8.87 28.43 3.89
C VAL A 16 -7.70 27.98 4.75
N LEU A 17 -7.22 28.81 5.69
CA LEU A 17 -6.14 28.47 6.59
C LEU A 17 -6.51 27.29 7.50
N VAL A 18 -7.73 27.26 8.04
CA VAL A 18 -8.21 26.14 8.86
C VAL A 18 -8.30 24.86 8.01
N PHE A 19 -8.81 24.94 6.79
CA PHE A 19 -8.89 23.81 5.88
C PHE A 19 -7.51 23.21 5.61
N VAL A 20 -6.52 24.05 5.29
CA VAL A 20 -5.13 23.61 5.04
C VAL A 20 -4.51 23.01 6.29
N ALA A 21 -4.73 23.63 7.47
CA ALA A 21 -4.18 23.15 8.75
C ALA A 21 -4.79 21.81 9.19
N THR A 22 -6.03 21.51 8.79
CA THR A 22 -6.71 20.26 9.14
C THR A 22 -6.49 19.14 8.12
N LYS A 23 -5.85 19.43 6.98
CA LYS A 23 -5.55 18.43 5.97
C LYS A 23 -4.53 17.44 6.53
N PRO A 24 -4.80 16.11 6.47
CA PRO A 24 -3.87 15.14 7.04
C PRO A 24 -2.54 15.11 6.29
N ASP A 25 -1.45 14.91 7.02
CA ASP A 25 -0.10 14.74 6.49
C ASP A 25 0.14 13.31 5.95
N THR A 26 -0.88 12.48 5.97
CA THR A 26 -0.84 11.10 5.53
C THR A 26 -1.87 10.84 4.43
N PHE A 27 -1.60 9.83 3.62
CA PHE A 27 -2.57 9.37 2.64
C PHE A 27 -3.02 7.95 2.96
N ARG A 28 -4.18 7.58 2.42
CA ARG A 28 -4.69 6.21 2.52
C ARG A 28 -5.43 5.87 1.23
N VAL A 29 -5.04 4.74 0.62
CA VAL A 29 -5.72 4.18 -0.54
C VAL A 29 -6.24 2.80 -0.16
N GLN A 30 -7.49 2.51 -0.51
CA GLN A 30 -8.11 1.23 -0.21
C GLN A 30 -8.77 0.66 -1.46
N ARG A 31 -8.59 -0.65 -1.68
CA ARG A 31 -9.22 -1.41 -2.75
C ARG A 31 -9.69 -2.74 -2.20
N ALA A 32 -10.80 -3.23 -2.70
CA ALA A 32 -11.37 -4.51 -2.28
C ALA A 32 -11.86 -5.29 -3.51
N THR A 33 -11.75 -6.60 -3.43
CA THR A 33 -12.26 -7.51 -4.45
C THR A 33 -12.67 -8.82 -3.81
N SER A 34 -13.56 -9.55 -4.47
CA SER A 34 -13.96 -10.88 -4.05
C SER A 34 -13.31 -11.91 -4.97
N ILE A 35 -12.69 -12.92 -4.38
CA ILE A 35 -11.99 -13.99 -5.11
C ILE A 35 -12.63 -15.33 -4.74
N GLU A 36 -12.98 -16.14 -5.74
CA GLU A 36 -13.55 -17.47 -5.55
C GLU A 36 -12.49 -18.50 -5.15
N ALA A 37 -11.98 -18.36 -3.93
CA ALA A 37 -11.01 -19.26 -3.33
C ALA A 37 -11.08 -19.16 -1.82
N PRO A 38 -10.66 -20.19 -1.07
CA PRO A 38 -10.60 -20.10 0.38
C PRO A 38 -9.48 -19.14 0.84
N PRO A 39 -9.65 -18.50 2.01
CA PRO A 39 -8.66 -17.52 2.50
C PRO A 39 -7.25 -18.09 2.65
N GLU A 40 -7.13 -19.34 3.07
CA GLU A 40 -5.83 -20.01 3.26
C GLU A 40 -5.02 -20.07 1.96
N ARG A 41 -5.69 -20.29 0.84
CA ARG A 41 -5.05 -20.37 -0.47
C ARG A 41 -4.57 -18.99 -0.94
N ILE A 42 -5.39 -17.97 -0.73
CA ILE A 42 -5.03 -16.58 -1.06
C ILE A 42 -3.92 -16.10 -0.15
N PHE A 43 -4.03 -16.39 1.13
CA PHE A 43 -3.01 -16.03 2.12
C PHE A 43 -1.63 -16.59 1.74
N ALA A 44 -1.57 -17.85 1.34
CA ALA A 44 -0.32 -18.49 0.94
C ALA A 44 0.35 -17.77 -0.25
N LEU A 45 -0.43 -17.29 -1.21
CA LEU A 45 0.08 -16.55 -2.38
C LEU A 45 0.65 -15.18 -2.01
N ILE A 46 0.09 -14.51 -1.02
CA ILE A 46 0.55 -13.19 -0.57
C ILE A 46 1.71 -13.32 0.43
N ASN A 47 1.63 -14.29 1.31
CA ASN A 47 2.59 -14.51 2.40
C ASN A 47 3.96 -14.96 1.90
N ASP A 48 4.03 -15.57 0.74
CA ASP A 48 5.27 -15.97 0.09
C ASP A 48 5.62 -14.94 -1.00
N LEU A 49 6.63 -14.12 -0.76
CA LEU A 49 7.05 -13.08 -1.69
C LEU A 49 7.57 -13.65 -3.01
N HIS A 50 8.04 -14.90 -3.03
CA HIS A 50 8.44 -15.59 -4.27
C HIS A 50 7.25 -15.88 -5.18
N SER A 51 6.06 -16.07 -4.61
CA SER A 51 4.83 -16.33 -5.36
C SER A 51 4.25 -15.09 -6.03
N TRP A 52 4.74 -13.91 -5.69
CA TRP A 52 4.24 -12.66 -6.27
C TRP A 52 4.45 -12.59 -7.78
N SER A 53 5.47 -13.24 -8.32
CA SER A 53 5.69 -13.31 -9.76
C SER A 53 4.53 -13.99 -10.52
N ASP A 54 3.74 -14.81 -9.82
CA ASP A 54 2.62 -15.52 -10.41
C ASP A 54 1.36 -14.66 -10.56
N TRP A 55 1.23 -13.59 -9.76
CA TRP A 55 -0.01 -12.81 -9.72
C TRP A 55 0.18 -11.29 -9.74
N SER A 56 1.35 -10.76 -9.37
CA SER A 56 1.57 -9.32 -9.28
C SER A 56 1.71 -8.69 -10.67
N PRO A 57 0.91 -7.66 -10.99
CA PRO A 57 1.03 -6.98 -12.27
C PRO A 57 2.35 -6.19 -12.41
N TRP A 58 2.99 -5.83 -11.31
CA TRP A 58 4.25 -5.07 -11.32
C TRP A 58 5.38 -5.84 -11.98
N GLU A 59 5.47 -7.13 -11.73
CA GLU A 59 6.52 -7.97 -12.32
C GLU A 59 6.36 -8.15 -13.82
N LYS A 60 5.15 -8.00 -14.33
CA LYS A 60 4.86 -8.06 -15.76
C LYS A 60 5.26 -6.78 -16.49
N LYS A 61 5.39 -5.66 -15.78
CA LYS A 61 5.79 -4.38 -16.35
C LYS A 61 7.28 -4.32 -16.68
N ASP A 62 8.09 -5.08 -15.98
CA ASP A 62 9.52 -5.25 -16.26
C ASP A 62 9.94 -6.68 -15.96
N PRO A 63 9.78 -7.60 -16.91
CA PRO A 63 10.17 -9.00 -16.72
C PRO A 63 11.67 -9.19 -16.43
N GLY A 64 12.48 -8.21 -16.85
CA GLY A 64 13.93 -8.25 -16.64
C GLY A 64 14.41 -7.54 -15.38
N MET A 65 13.52 -7.06 -14.52
CA MET A 65 13.93 -6.36 -13.30
C MET A 65 14.72 -7.27 -12.37
N LYS A 66 15.70 -6.68 -11.69
CA LYS A 66 16.52 -7.39 -10.72
C LYS A 66 15.74 -7.55 -9.43
N LYS A 67 15.60 -8.80 -8.96
CA LYS A 67 14.88 -9.16 -7.74
C LYS A 67 15.81 -9.82 -6.75
N THR A 68 15.69 -9.44 -5.48
CA THR A 68 16.47 -10.03 -4.39
C THR A 68 15.53 -10.38 -3.25
N HIS A 69 15.52 -11.64 -2.86
CA HIS A 69 14.75 -12.15 -1.72
C HIS A 69 15.69 -12.38 -0.54
N GLY A 70 15.19 -12.06 0.67
CA GLY A 70 15.95 -12.27 1.91
C GLY A 70 15.06 -12.72 3.04
N GLY A 71 15.67 -13.05 4.18
CA GLY A 71 14.95 -13.53 5.35
C GLY A 71 14.37 -14.92 5.15
N PRO A 72 13.30 -15.30 5.91
CA PRO A 72 12.63 -16.57 5.73
C PRO A 72 11.93 -16.65 4.35
N ALA A 73 11.61 -17.85 3.91
CA ALA A 73 10.96 -18.07 2.62
C ALA A 73 9.58 -17.41 2.54
N SER A 74 8.89 -17.30 3.67
CA SER A 74 7.56 -16.67 3.78
C SER A 74 7.32 -16.16 5.18
N GLY A 75 6.27 -15.36 5.37
CA GLY A 75 5.86 -14.86 6.68
C GLY A 75 6.70 -13.69 7.18
N GLU A 76 6.59 -13.42 8.47
CA GLU A 76 7.27 -12.30 9.12
C GLU A 76 8.78 -12.35 8.91
N GLY A 77 9.35 -11.21 8.52
CA GLY A 77 10.77 -11.08 8.24
C GLY A 77 11.18 -11.37 6.80
N ALA A 78 10.29 -11.94 5.97
CA ALA A 78 10.57 -12.15 4.56
C ALA A 78 10.70 -10.80 3.86
N THR A 79 11.72 -10.66 3.00
CA THR A 79 12.01 -9.43 2.28
C THR A 79 12.09 -9.66 0.78
N TYR A 80 11.75 -8.61 0.04
CA TYR A 80 11.80 -8.59 -1.41
C TYR A 80 12.26 -7.21 -1.86
N ALA A 81 13.37 -7.16 -2.59
CA ALA A 81 13.88 -5.91 -3.16
C ALA A 81 13.86 -6.02 -4.68
N TRP A 82 13.56 -4.90 -5.35
CA TRP A 82 13.54 -4.85 -6.80
C TRP A 82 14.28 -3.62 -7.31
N ASP A 83 14.85 -3.75 -8.50
CA ASP A 83 15.49 -2.68 -9.23
C ASP A 83 15.18 -2.87 -10.71
N GLY A 84 14.38 -2.00 -11.26
CA GLY A 84 13.87 -2.16 -12.60
C GLY A 84 13.82 -0.85 -13.39
N ASN A 85 12.99 -0.85 -14.43
CA ASN A 85 12.81 0.30 -15.31
C ASN A 85 12.04 1.43 -14.63
N GLN A 86 11.74 2.52 -15.36
CA GLN A 86 11.03 3.68 -14.84
C GLN A 86 9.59 3.38 -14.39
N GLU A 87 8.97 2.32 -14.92
CA GLU A 87 7.62 1.94 -14.55
C GLU A 87 7.55 1.29 -13.16
N VAL A 88 8.52 0.46 -12.81
CA VAL A 88 8.57 -0.25 -11.53
C VAL A 88 9.49 0.42 -10.51
N GLY A 89 10.48 1.20 -10.97
CA GLY A 89 11.41 1.90 -10.10
C GLY A 89 12.30 0.96 -9.30
N LYS A 90 12.67 1.39 -8.10
CA LYS A 90 13.49 0.62 -7.16
C LYS A 90 12.89 0.73 -5.77
N GLY A 91 12.85 -0.37 -5.06
CA GLY A 91 12.32 -0.40 -3.70
C GLY A 91 12.51 -1.72 -3.01
N ARG A 92 11.91 -1.82 -1.83
CA ARG A 92 11.99 -2.99 -0.96
C ARG A 92 10.70 -3.14 -0.18
N MET A 93 10.32 -4.38 0.07
CA MET A 93 9.21 -4.67 0.99
C MET A 93 9.61 -5.77 1.97
N GLU A 94 8.96 -5.73 3.13
CA GLU A 94 9.17 -6.67 4.20
C GLU A 94 7.84 -7.00 4.86
N ILE A 95 7.56 -8.28 5.06
CA ILE A 95 6.39 -8.71 5.84
C ILE A 95 6.72 -8.49 7.31
N THR A 96 6.00 -7.57 7.94
CA THR A 96 6.26 -7.16 9.34
C THR A 96 5.32 -7.82 10.34
N GLU A 97 4.13 -8.27 9.90
CA GLU A 97 3.14 -8.91 10.76
C GLU A 97 2.25 -9.84 9.94
N THR A 98 1.90 -10.97 10.50
CA THR A 98 0.93 -11.89 9.90
C THR A 98 -0.03 -12.43 10.95
N SER A 99 -1.30 -12.61 10.55
CA SER A 99 -2.33 -13.29 11.33
C SER A 99 -3.04 -14.25 10.39
N PRO A 100 -2.53 -15.48 10.20
CA PRO A 100 -3.09 -16.41 9.23
C PRO A 100 -4.51 -16.85 9.61
N PRO A 101 -5.40 -17.02 8.65
CA PRO A 101 -5.28 -16.71 7.22
C PRO A 101 -5.88 -15.36 6.85
N SER A 102 -5.99 -14.42 7.78
CA SER A 102 -6.84 -13.22 7.65
C SER A 102 -6.10 -11.92 7.43
N LYS A 103 -4.82 -11.81 7.78
CA LYS A 103 -4.11 -10.53 7.70
C LYS A 103 -2.62 -10.68 7.42
N ILE A 104 -2.11 -9.79 6.57
CA ILE A 104 -0.67 -9.62 6.31
C ILE A 104 -0.37 -8.13 6.25
N VAL A 105 0.65 -7.70 6.99
CA VAL A 105 1.14 -6.33 6.99
C VAL A 105 2.53 -6.29 6.37
N ILE A 106 2.73 -5.39 5.42
CA ILE A 106 3.97 -5.25 4.66
C ILE A 106 4.46 -3.81 4.74
N ARG A 107 5.73 -3.63 5.08
CA ARG A 107 6.39 -2.34 4.95
C ARG A 107 6.91 -2.21 3.51
N LEU A 108 6.56 -1.13 2.84
CA LEU A 108 6.91 -0.88 1.44
C LEU A 108 7.72 0.41 1.36
N ASP A 109 8.99 0.29 1.00
CA ASP A 109 9.91 1.41 0.88
C ASP A 109 10.30 1.59 -0.58
N PHE A 110 10.03 2.78 -1.15
CA PHE A 110 10.47 3.17 -2.48
C PHE A 110 11.76 3.98 -2.40
N VAL A 111 12.67 3.72 -3.33
CA VAL A 111 13.92 4.48 -3.49
C VAL A 111 13.88 5.33 -4.76
N LYS A 112 13.31 4.78 -5.84
CA LYS A 112 13.14 5.45 -7.14
C LYS A 112 11.72 5.23 -7.65
N PRO A 113 11.12 6.21 -8.32
CA PRO A 113 11.69 7.49 -8.78
C PRO A 113 11.90 8.52 -7.68
N PHE A 114 11.31 8.33 -6.49
CA PHE A 114 11.49 9.17 -5.31
C PHE A 114 11.35 8.31 -4.06
N GLU A 115 11.91 8.77 -2.95
CA GLU A 115 11.85 8.07 -1.67
C GLU A 115 10.45 8.18 -1.07
N ALA A 116 9.89 7.04 -0.66
CA ALA A 116 8.60 6.96 0.02
C ALA A 116 8.55 5.74 0.93
N HIS A 117 7.86 5.87 2.06
CA HIS A 117 7.74 4.82 3.08
C HIS A 117 6.27 4.60 3.37
N ASN A 118 5.77 3.42 3.03
CA ASN A 118 4.35 3.08 3.14
C ASN A 118 4.16 1.78 3.89
N ILE A 119 2.94 1.61 4.42
CA ILE A 119 2.47 0.36 5.00
C ILE A 119 1.34 -0.18 4.13
N VAL A 120 1.43 -1.45 3.79
CA VAL A 120 0.40 -2.16 3.04
C VAL A 120 -0.20 -3.24 3.94
N GLU A 121 -1.53 -3.28 3.99
CA GLU A 121 -2.25 -4.31 4.73
C GLU A 121 -3.17 -5.07 3.79
N PHE A 122 -3.06 -6.40 3.82
CA PHE A 122 -4.04 -7.29 3.21
C PHE A 122 -4.92 -7.88 4.29
N THR A 123 -6.23 -7.78 4.12
CA THR A 123 -7.23 -8.40 4.99
C THR A 123 -8.07 -9.35 4.17
N LEU A 124 -8.26 -10.57 4.68
CA LEU A 124 -9.00 -11.62 3.99
C LEU A 124 -10.17 -12.05 4.86
N GLU A 125 -11.39 -11.92 4.34
CA GLU A 125 -12.61 -12.28 5.05
C GLU A 125 -13.38 -13.31 4.24
N PRO A 126 -13.63 -14.52 4.80
CA PRO A 126 -14.39 -15.55 4.08
C PRO A 126 -15.86 -15.14 3.89
N LYS A 127 -16.39 -15.37 2.68
CA LYS A 127 -17.77 -15.10 2.29
C LYS A 127 -18.28 -16.27 1.46
N GLY A 128 -18.83 -17.30 2.13
CA GLY A 128 -19.27 -18.51 1.44
C GLY A 128 -18.09 -19.22 0.74
N ASP A 129 -18.20 -19.42 -0.55
CA ASP A 129 -17.15 -20.06 -1.37
C ASP A 129 -16.06 -19.09 -1.84
N ALA A 130 -16.20 -17.80 -1.49
CA ALA A 130 -15.29 -16.75 -1.89
C ALA A 130 -14.61 -16.12 -0.68
N THR A 131 -13.61 -15.28 -0.93
CA THR A 131 -12.93 -14.47 0.07
C THR A 131 -12.93 -13.02 -0.37
N ASP A 132 -13.35 -12.12 0.51
CA ASP A 132 -13.21 -10.69 0.31
C ASP A 132 -11.79 -10.31 0.70
N VAL A 133 -11.03 -9.82 -0.28
CA VAL A 133 -9.64 -9.35 -0.08
C VAL A 133 -9.66 -7.83 -0.11
N THR A 134 -9.20 -7.22 0.97
CA THR A 134 -9.05 -5.77 1.07
C THR A 134 -7.57 -5.43 1.14
N TRP A 135 -7.14 -4.54 0.25
CA TRP A 135 -5.79 -4.00 0.21
C TRP A 135 -5.83 -2.54 0.63
N VAL A 136 -5.01 -2.17 1.59
CA VAL A 136 -4.89 -0.80 2.09
C VAL A 136 -3.43 -0.39 2.04
N MET A 137 -3.14 0.76 1.45
CA MET A 137 -1.82 1.37 1.50
C MET A 137 -1.94 2.74 2.15
N HIS A 138 -1.12 3.01 3.16
CA HIS A 138 -1.08 4.29 3.83
C HIS A 138 0.35 4.67 4.19
N GLY A 139 0.58 5.95 4.39
CA GLY A 139 1.88 6.46 4.74
C GLY A 139 1.91 7.97 4.77
N PRO A 140 3.08 8.58 5.05
CA PRO A 140 3.23 10.02 4.99
C PRO A 140 3.06 10.51 3.55
N MET A 141 2.53 11.72 3.42
CA MET A 141 2.46 12.38 2.11
C MET A 141 3.87 12.67 1.63
N PRO A 142 4.17 12.36 0.35
CA PRO A 142 5.48 12.66 -0.21
C PRO A 142 5.74 14.13 -0.37
#